data_1a8a49af742d76d97d8127116425b231
#
_entry.id   1a8a49af742d76d97d8127116425b231
#
_cell.length_a   1.000
_cell.length_b   1.000
_cell.length_c   1.000
_cell.angle_alpha   90.00
_cell.angle_beta   90.00
_cell.angle_gamma   90.00
#
_symmetry.space_group_name_H-M   'P 1'
#
loop_
_entity.id
_entity.type
_entity.pdbx_description
1 polymer ?
#
loop_
_entity_poly.entity_id
_entity_poly.type
_entity_poly.pdbx_seq_one_letter_code
_entity_poly.pdbx_strand_id
1 'polypeptide(L)'
;MIATTEQLAPQLGLTTVCDVLQVPRSSVYRARHPKPTPRPPSEPVRALSDSEREAVHQTLNSERFADQAPREVYATLLDEGTYLCSPSTMYRVLDEHAEVRERRDQLRHPAYAKPELLATHPKQVWSWDITKLLGPVKWTYYYLYVLLDIFSRYVVGWLIADRESGALAELLITDTCAKQQIARDQLTIHADNGGPMIAKPVALLVNDLGVLPSHSRPHVPNDNPFSEAQFKTMKYQPDYPERFGSRSMRALGHKPSSPGTTMSITTAASVS
;
A
#
# COMPACT_ATOMS: atom_id res chain seq x y z
N MET A 1 -44.59 -6.34 8.89
CA MET A 1 -44.53 -4.88 9.21
C MET A 1 -45.31 -4.04 8.18
N ILE A 2 -45.00 -4.01 6.88
CA ILE A 2 -45.77 -3.21 5.91
C ILE A 2 -47.23 -3.67 5.81
N ALA A 3 -47.50 -4.96 5.74
CA ALA A 3 -48.86 -5.52 5.72
C ALA A 3 -49.65 -5.14 6.99
N THR A 4 -49.05 -5.18 8.15
CA THR A 4 -49.65 -4.74 9.42
C THR A 4 -49.97 -3.24 9.41
N THR A 5 -49.05 -2.44 8.82
CA THR A 5 -49.27 -1.00 8.67
C THR A 5 -50.48 -0.72 7.78
N GLU A 6 -50.65 -1.48 6.70
CA GLU A 6 -51.79 -1.34 5.79
C GLU A 6 -53.11 -1.74 6.41
N GLN A 7 -53.14 -2.75 7.26
CA GLN A 7 -54.37 -3.17 7.99
C GLN A 7 -54.82 -2.12 9.01
N LEU A 8 -53.88 -1.48 9.71
CA LEU A 8 -54.20 -0.51 10.77
C LEU A 8 -54.35 0.92 10.26
N ALA A 9 -53.80 1.26 9.09
CA ALA A 9 -53.87 2.60 8.53
C ALA A 9 -55.29 3.17 8.32
N PRO A 10 -56.34 2.40 7.93
CA PRO A 10 -57.71 2.91 7.80
C PRO A 10 -58.32 3.35 9.12
N GLN A 11 -57.91 2.76 10.22
CA GLN A 11 -58.51 3.03 11.55
C GLN A 11 -57.76 4.12 12.33
N LEU A 12 -56.44 4.15 12.23
CA LEU A 12 -55.57 5.00 13.06
C LEU A 12 -54.83 6.09 12.27
N GLY A 13 -54.96 6.10 10.97
CA GLY A 13 -54.24 6.99 10.09
C GLY A 13 -52.82 6.50 9.78
N LEU A 14 -52.42 6.59 8.49
CA LEU A 14 -51.17 6.08 7.99
C LEU A 14 -49.94 6.68 8.71
N THR A 15 -49.97 7.97 9.03
CA THR A 15 -48.87 8.66 9.72
C THR A 15 -48.64 8.09 11.09
N THR A 16 -49.69 7.99 11.92
CA THR A 16 -49.63 7.47 13.28
C THR A 16 -49.13 6.03 13.32
N VAL A 17 -49.64 5.18 12.43
CA VAL A 17 -49.22 3.77 12.36
C VAL A 17 -47.77 3.63 11.92
N CYS A 18 -47.33 4.42 10.94
CA CYS A 18 -45.91 4.42 10.52
C CYS A 18 -44.98 4.86 11.64
N ASP A 19 -45.31 5.87 12.41
CA ASP A 19 -44.52 6.38 13.52
C ASP A 19 -44.42 5.35 14.66
N VAL A 20 -45.54 4.73 15.04
CA VAL A 20 -45.58 3.70 16.09
C VAL A 20 -44.83 2.45 15.70
N LEU A 21 -45.00 1.99 14.44
CA LEU A 21 -44.31 0.78 13.94
C LEU A 21 -42.91 1.05 13.41
N GLN A 22 -42.46 2.30 13.43
CA GLN A 22 -41.15 2.76 12.89
C GLN A 22 -40.93 2.33 11.44
N VAL A 23 -42.00 2.32 10.62
CA VAL A 23 -41.94 1.99 9.21
C VAL A 23 -41.92 3.30 8.38
N PRO A 24 -40.87 3.53 7.56
CA PRO A 24 -40.84 4.72 6.74
C PRO A 24 -42.06 4.79 5.79
N ARG A 25 -42.77 5.90 5.80
CA ARG A 25 -43.96 6.13 4.92
C ARG A 25 -43.63 5.86 3.47
N SER A 26 -42.43 6.23 3.00
CA SER A 26 -41.94 5.95 1.65
C SER A 26 -41.92 4.47 1.29
N SER A 27 -41.69 3.59 2.27
CA SER A 27 -41.70 2.14 2.06
C SER A 27 -43.12 1.61 1.82
N VAL A 28 -44.11 2.15 2.55
CA VAL A 28 -45.50 1.79 2.36
C VAL A 28 -46.01 2.27 1.00
N TYR A 29 -45.72 3.53 0.62
CA TYR A 29 -46.09 4.06 -0.70
C TYR A 29 -45.39 3.28 -1.84
N ARG A 30 -44.14 2.85 -1.66
CA ARG A 30 -43.43 2.03 -2.66
C ARG A 30 -44.05 0.63 -2.78
N ALA A 31 -44.54 0.05 -1.69
CA ALA A 31 -45.23 -1.23 -1.72
C ALA A 31 -46.61 -1.11 -2.43
N ARG A 32 -47.34 0.00 -2.20
CA ARG A 32 -48.63 0.26 -2.89
C ARG A 32 -48.46 0.52 -4.37
N HIS A 33 -47.37 1.17 -4.75
CA HIS A 33 -47.07 1.54 -6.13
C HIS A 33 -45.73 0.98 -6.54
N PRO A 34 -45.59 -0.35 -6.74
CA PRO A 34 -44.36 -0.94 -7.21
C PRO A 34 -43.99 -0.32 -8.56
N LYS A 35 -42.71 0.08 -8.67
CA LYS A 35 -42.22 0.55 -9.98
C LYS A 35 -42.43 -0.55 -11.00
N PRO A 36 -42.90 -0.24 -12.19
CA PRO A 36 -43.00 -1.24 -13.26
C PRO A 36 -41.61 -1.84 -13.48
N THR A 37 -41.57 -3.14 -13.67
CA THR A 37 -40.33 -3.86 -13.99
C THR A 37 -39.63 -3.12 -15.12
N PRO A 38 -38.34 -2.77 -15.00
CA PRO A 38 -37.58 -2.14 -16.07
C PRO A 38 -37.77 -2.97 -17.34
N ARG A 39 -38.21 -2.36 -18.43
CA ARG A 39 -38.21 -3.03 -19.74
C ARG A 39 -36.77 -3.50 -19.99
N PRO A 40 -36.57 -4.71 -20.52
CA PRO A 40 -35.25 -5.11 -20.97
C PRO A 40 -34.72 -4.01 -21.90
N PRO A 41 -33.41 -3.66 -21.79
CA PRO A 41 -32.83 -2.64 -22.65
C PRO A 41 -33.13 -3.00 -24.11
N SER A 42 -33.79 -2.11 -24.85
CA SER A 42 -33.94 -2.31 -26.28
C SER A 42 -32.53 -2.29 -26.91
N GLU A 43 -32.28 -3.22 -27.79
CA GLU A 43 -31.00 -3.18 -28.54
C GLU A 43 -30.91 -1.83 -29.25
N PRO A 44 -29.78 -1.11 -29.10
CA PRO A 44 -29.59 0.16 -29.77
C PRO A 44 -29.63 -0.05 -31.28
N VAL A 45 -30.30 0.82 -32.01
CA VAL A 45 -30.42 0.77 -33.48
C VAL A 45 -29.05 0.66 -34.21
N ARG A 46 -27.97 1.04 -33.55
CA ARG A 46 -26.60 1.00 -34.05
C ARG A 46 -25.75 -0.08 -33.35
N ALA A 47 -26.38 -1.08 -32.74
CA ALA A 47 -25.64 -2.20 -32.18
C ALA A 47 -24.98 -2.99 -33.33
N LEU A 48 -23.75 -3.39 -33.15
CA LEU A 48 -23.10 -4.31 -34.07
C LEU A 48 -23.77 -5.67 -34.02
N SER A 49 -24.01 -6.26 -35.18
CA SER A 49 -24.44 -7.65 -35.27
C SER A 49 -23.36 -8.62 -34.74
N ASP A 50 -23.74 -9.85 -34.46
CA ASP A 50 -22.79 -10.87 -33.98
C ASP A 50 -21.66 -11.11 -34.99
N SER A 51 -21.96 -11.08 -36.30
CA SER A 51 -20.96 -11.22 -37.35
C SER A 51 -19.97 -10.04 -37.39
N GLU A 52 -20.45 -8.82 -37.16
CA GLU A 52 -19.57 -7.64 -37.08
C GLU A 52 -18.70 -7.66 -35.81
N ARG A 53 -19.25 -8.11 -34.69
CA ARG A 53 -18.49 -8.29 -33.43
C ARG A 53 -17.38 -9.32 -33.60
N GLU A 54 -17.68 -10.44 -34.25
CA GLU A 54 -16.71 -11.48 -34.55
C GLU A 54 -15.61 -10.95 -35.50
N ALA A 55 -15.96 -10.17 -36.52
CA ALA A 55 -14.97 -9.52 -37.40
C ALA A 55 -14.06 -8.54 -36.64
N VAL A 56 -14.61 -7.77 -35.71
CA VAL A 56 -13.81 -6.90 -34.84
C VAL A 56 -12.87 -7.73 -33.97
N HIS A 57 -13.37 -8.81 -33.36
CA HIS A 57 -12.57 -9.70 -32.51
C HIS A 57 -11.40 -10.34 -33.29
N GLN A 58 -11.67 -10.88 -34.48
CA GLN A 58 -10.65 -11.47 -35.35
C GLN A 58 -9.61 -10.44 -35.80
N THR A 59 -10.03 -9.23 -36.14
CA THR A 59 -9.12 -8.15 -36.51
C THR A 59 -8.18 -7.81 -35.36
N LEU A 60 -8.76 -7.63 -34.16
CA LEU A 60 -7.99 -7.29 -32.98
C LEU A 60 -7.00 -8.40 -32.60
N ASN A 61 -7.29 -9.66 -32.82
CA ASN A 61 -6.44 -10.81 -32.52
C ASN A 61 -5.61 -11.29 -33.71
N SER A 62 -5.64 -10.54 -34.82
CA SER A 62 -4.75 -10.83 -35.94
C SER A 62 -3.29 -10.67 -35.54
N GLU A 63 -2.41 -11.40 -36.20
CA GLU A 63 -0.95 -11.33 -36.00
C GLU A 63 -0.40 -9.89 -36.08
N ARG A 64 -1.05 -9.03 -36.87
CA ARG A 64 -0.71 -7.61 -37.02
C ARG A 64 -1.04 -6.77 -35.79
N PHE A 65 -2.13 -7.06 -35.11
CA PHE A 65 -2.73 -6.19 -34.08
C PHE A 65 -2.76 -6.79 -32.68
N ALA A 66 -2.33 -8.04 -32.52
CA ALA A 66 -2.42 -8.77 -31.25
C ALA A 66 -1.78 -8.04 -30.07
N ASP A 67 -0.66 -7.36 -30.28
CA ASP A 67 0.09 -6.65 -29.24
C ASP A 67 -0.27 -5.15 -29.14
N GLN A 68 -1.16 -4.64 -29.99
CA GLN A 68 -1.50 -3.23 -30.03
C GLN A 68 -2.73 -2.91 -29.18
N ALA A 69 -2.73 -1.72 -28.58
CA ALA A 69 -3.91 -1.25 -27.88
C ALA A 69 -5.07 -0.97 -28.86
N PRO A 70 -6.36 -1.24 -28.49
CA PRO A 70 -7.49 -0.94 -29.35
C PRO A 70 -7.53 0.49 -29.91
N ARG A 71 -6.99 1.47 -29.19
CA ARG A 71 -6.86 2.84 -29.68
C ARG A 71 -5.86 3.00 -30.80
N GLU A 72 -4.75 2.27 -30.76
CA GLU A 72 -3.73 2.25 -31.80
C GLU A 72 -4.25 1.53 -33.04
N VAL A 73 -4.91 0.38 -32.85
CA VAL A 73 -5.59 -0.34 -33.94
C VAL A 73 -6.61 0.53 -34.63
N TYR A 74 -7.44 1.23 -33.84
CA TYR A 74 -8.43 2.17 -34.41
C TYR A 74 -7.80 3.27 -35.24
N ALA A 75 -6.72 3.90 -34.75
CA ALA A 75 -6.01 4.95 -35.46
C ALA A 75 -5.42 4.41 -36.79
N THR A 76 -4.75 3.26 -36.73
CA THR A 76 -4.15 2.61 -37.88
C THR A 76 -5.20 2.25 -38.97
N LEU A 77 -6.30 1.65 -38.56
CA LEU A 77 -7.40 1.30 -39.47
C LEU A 77 -8.05 2.54 -40.08
N LEU A 78 -8.18 3.62 -39.29
CA LEU A 78 -8.74 4.87 -39.77
C LEU A 78 -7.83 5.54 -40.81
N ASP A 79 -6.52 5.52 -40.61
CA ASP A 79 -5.53 6.01 -41.58
C ASP A 79 -5.58 5.20 -42.88
N GLU A 80 -5.94 3.92 -42.83
CA GLU A 80 -6.15 3.04 -43.97
C GLU A 80 -7.55 3.20 -44.61
N GLY A 81 -8.37 4.11 -44.12
CA GLY A 81 -9.72 4.35 -44.60
C GLY A 81 -10.74 3.30 -44.16
N THR A 82 -10.43 2.45 -43.18
CA THR A 82 -11.28 1.39 -42.68
C THR A 82 -11.84 1.77 -41.32
N TYR A 83 -13.18 1.76 -41.14
CA TYR A 83 -13.84 1.98 -39.86
C TYR A 83 -14.64 0.74 -39.48
N LEU A 84 -14.29 0.10 -38.39
CA LEU A 84 -15.01 -1.05 -37.83
C LEU A 84 -15.99 -0.60 -36.72
N CYS A 85 -15.47 0.00 -35.66
CA CYS A 85 -16.24 0.50 -34.55
C CYS A 85 -15.37 1.44 -33.69
N SER A 86 -15.99 2.05 -32.67
CA SER A 86 -15.25 2.91 -31.75
C SER A 86 -14.28 2.11 -30.85
N PRO A 87 -13.18 2.72 -30.34
CA PRO A 87 -12.28 2.06 -29.38
C PRO A 87 -13.00 1.49 -28.15
N SER A 88 -14.04 2.19 -27.67
CA SER A 88 -14.85 1.69 -26.53
C SER A 88 -15.61 0.41 -26.87
N THR A 89 -16.04 0.25 -28.11
CA THR A 89 -16.69 -0.97 -28.56
C THR A 89 -15.67 -2.11 -28.73
N MET A 90 -14.48 -1.79 -29.24
CA MET A 90 -13.36 -2.77 -29.32
C MET A 90 -13.02 -3.32 -27.92
N TYR A 91 -12.89 -2.45 -26.91
CA TYR A 91 -12.69 -2.89 -25.52
C TYR A 91 -13.82 -3.76 -24.99
N ARG A 92 -15.08 -3.47 -25.31
CA ARG A 92 -16.23 -4.32 -24.88
C ARG A 92 -16.18 -5.70 -25.54
N VAL A 93 -15.85 -5.76 -26.81
CA VAL A 93 -15.69 -7.06 -27.52
C VAL A 93 -14.58 -7.89 -26.88
N LEU A 94 -13.42 -7.29 -26.54
CA LEU A 94 -12.36 -7.97 -25.82
C LEU A 94 -12.75 -8.40 -24.40
N ASP A 95 -13.54 -7.57 -23.70
CA ASP A 95 -14.03 -7.88 -22.34
C ASP A 95 -14.98 -9.08 -22.33
N GLU A 96 -15.85 -9.18 -23.33
CA GLU A 96 -16.72 -10.34 -23.53
C GLU A 96 -15.96 -11.67 -23.69
N HIS A 97 -14.74 -11.61 -24.26
CA HIS A 97 -13.85 -12.75 -24.42
C HIS A 97 -12.80 -12.89 -23.31
N ALA A 98 -12.87 -12.05 -22.26
CA ALA A 98 -11.93 -11.98 -21.14
C ALA A 98 -10.46 -11.66 -21.58
N GLU A 99 -10.27 -10.99 -22.70
CA GLU A 99 -8.98 -10.70 -23.31
C GLU A 99 -8.40 -9.30 -23.04
N VAL A 100 -9.12 -8.46 -22.29
CA VAL A 100 -8.70 -7.05 -22.04
C VAL A 100 -7.34 -6.95 -21.37
N ARG A 101 -6.98 -7.91 -20.52
CA ARG A 101 -5.74 -7.89 -19.76
C ARG A 101 -4.66 -8.84 -20.29
N GLU A 102 -5.05 -9.91 -20.96
CA GLU A 102 -4.13 -10.99 -21.37
C GLU A 102 -3.68 -10.89 -22.82
N ARG A 103 -4.27 -9.98 -23.56
CA ARG A 103 -3.97 -9.77 -24.98
C ARG A 103 -2.53 -9.28 -25.24
N ARG A 104 -1.95 -8.55 -24.28
CA ARG A 104 -0.53 -8.20 -24.29
C ARG A 104 0.22 -9.26 -23.50
N ASP A 105 1.27 -9.81 -24.07
CA ASP A 105 2.20 -10.71 -23.36
C ASP A 105 2.99 -9.93 -22.30
N GLN A 106 2.29 -9.53 -21.25
CA GLN A 106 2.88 -8.81 -20.14
C GLN A 106 3.17 -9.79 -19.00
N LEU A 107 4.39 -9.74 -18.52
CA LEU A 107 4.77 -10.43 -17.28
C LEU A 107 3.82 -10.00 -16.16
N ARG A 108 3.05 -10.91 -15.63
CA ARG A 108 2.25 -10.67 -14.42
C ARG A 108 3.19 -10.53 -13.25
N HIS A 109 3.01 -9.48 -12.46
CA HIS A 109 3.71 -9.39 -11.18
C HIS A 109 3.37 -10.63 -10.34
N PRO A 110 4.38 -11.33 -9.80
CA PRO A 110 4.13 -12.46 -8.93
C PRO A 110 3.28 -12.01 -7.73
N ALA A 111 2.40 -12.88 -7.28
CA ALA A 111 1.66 -12.64 -6.05
C ALA A 111 2.65 -12.68 -4.87
N TYR A 112 2.99 -11.50 -4.34
CA TYR A 112 3.88 -11.40 -3.19
C TYR A 112 3.15 -11.87 -1.92
N ALA A 113 3.70 -12.87 -1.26
CA ALA A 113 3.23 -13.27 0.06
C ALA A 113 3.60 -12.19 1.10
N LYS A 114 2.68 -11.95 2.05
CA LYS A 114 2.98 -11.04 3.17
C LYS A 114 4.11 -11.65 4.00
N PRO A 115 5.19 -10.91 4.30
CA PRO A 115 6.24 -11.42 5.17
C PRO A 115 5.70 -11.63 6.59
N GLU A 116 5.94 -12.80 7.15
CA GLU A 116 5.61 -13.08 8.55
C GLU A 116 6.76 -12.62 9.45
N LEU A 117 6.53 -11.55 10.20
CA LEU A 117 7.48 -11.01 11.17
C LEU A 117 7.21 -11.62 12.56
N LEU A 118 7.55 -12.88 12.72
CA LEU A 118 7.41 -13.61 13.98
C LEU A 118 8.77 -13.77 14.66
N ALA A 119 8.88 -13.29 15.91
CA ALA A 119 10.02 -13.55 16.77
C ALA A 119 9.56 -14.14 18.09
N THR A 120 10.21 -15.19 18.57
CA THR A 120 9.90 -15.87 19.84
C THR A 120 10.86 -15.50 20.94
N HIS A 121 12.01 -14.89 20.60
CA HIS A 121 13.01 -14.37 21.54
C HIS A 121 13.77 -13.19 20.91
N PRO A 122 14.53 -12.41 21.71
CA PRO A 122 15.36 -11.31 21.18
C PRO A 122 16.39 -11.78 20.16
N LYS A 123 16.80 -10.86 19.26
CA LYS A 123 17.85 -11.07 18.25
C LYS A 123 17.50 -12.08 17.15
N GLN A 124 16.22 -12.37 16.97
CA GLN A 124 15.74 -13.17 15.83
C GLN A 124 15.34 -12.31 14.63
N VAL A 125 14.57 -11.26 14.89
CA VAL A 125 14.10 -10.36 13.82
C VAL A 125 14.26 -8.92 14.28
N TRP A 126 14.94 -8.13 13.47
CA TRP A 126 14.99 -6.69 13.62
C TRP A 126 14.20 -6.02 12.49
N SER A 127 13.45 -5.00 12.84
CA SER A 127 12.83 -4.09 11.88
C SER A 127 13.75 -2.89 11.70
N TRP A 128 14.01 -2.53 10.44
CA TRP A 128 14.82 -1.38 10.08
C TRP A 128 14.03 -0.39 9.26
N ASP A 129 14.17 0.90 9.62
CA ASP A 129 13.53 1.97 8.87
C ASP A 129 14.23 3.32 9.11
N ILE A 130 13.97 4.30 8.22
CA ILE A 130 14.53 5.64 8.25
C ILE A 130 13.39 6.66 8.31
N THR A 131 13.45 7.56 9.28
CA THR A 131 12.47 8.64 9.36
C THR A 131 13.13 10.02 9.30
N LYS A 132 12.43 10.99 8.69
CA LYS A 132 12.87 12.38 8.63
C LYS A 132 12.54 13.12 9.92
N LEU A 133 13.50 13.88 10.40
CA LEU A 133 13.38 14.84 11.48
C LEU A 133 13.50 16.24 10.88
N LEU A 134 12.64 17.18 11.29
CA LEU A 134 12.69 18.56 10.80
C LEU A 134 13.93 19.27 11.32
N GLY A 135 14.76 19.78 10.42
CA GLY A 135 15.95 20.53 10.76
C GLY A 135 15.64 21.96 11.27
N PRO A 136 16.67 22.72 11.63
CA PRO A 136 16.50 24.04 12.26
C PRO A 136 15.85 25.08 11.34
N VAL A 137 16.05 24.95 10.05
CA VAL A 137 15.49 25.84 9.04
C VAL A 137 14.44 25.11 8.20
N LYS A 138 13.45 25.84 7.70
CA LYS A 138 12.42 25.29 6.79
C LYS A 138 13.11 24.59 5.59
N TRP A 139 12.63 23.41 5.24
CA TRP A 139 13.15 22.55 4.17
C TRP A 139 14.49 21.87 4.46
N THR A 140 15.03 21.96 5.67
CA THR A 140 16.17 21.15 6.11
C THR A 140 15.67 19.92 6.90
N TYR A 141 16.33 18.79 6.71
CA TYR A 141 15.97 17.54 7.34
C TYR A 141 17.21 16.81 7.85
N TYR A 142 17.03 16.10 8.94
CA TYR A 142 17.94 15.03 9.36
C TYR A 142 17.23 13.69 9.16
N TYR A 143 18.00 12.65 9.03
CA TYR A 143 17.53 11.29 8.79
C TYR A 143 17.91 10.42 9.97
N LEU A 144 16.91 9.90 10.67
CA LEU A 144 17.08 9.00 11.79
C LEU A 144 16.88 7.57 11.29
N TYR A 145 17.96 6.81 11.31
CA TYR A 145 18.01 5.38 11.04
C TYR A 145 17.76 4.64 12.34
N VAL A 146 16.90 3.64 12.35
CA VAL A 146 16.58 2.86 13.56
C VAL A 146 16.56 1.37 13.23
N LEU A 147 17.23 0.59 14.05
CA LEU A 147 17.13 -0.86 14.13
C LEU A 147 16.38 -1.22 15.42
N LEU A 148 15.25 -1.86 15.28
CA LEU A 148 14.34 -2.23 16.36
C LEU A 148 14.22 -3.74 16.46
N ASP A 149 14.50 -4.32 17.61
CA ASP A 149 14.19 -5.73 17.88
C ASP A 149 12.69 -5.90 18.08
N ILE A 150 12.04 -6.69 17.21
CA ILE A 150 10.57 -6.77 17.20
C ILE A 150 10.00 -7.54 18.39
N PHE A 151 10.76 -8.41 19.04
CA PHE A 151 10.35 -9.15 20.21
C PHE A 151 10.38 -8.27 21.47
N SER A 152 11.53 -7.67 21.77
CA SER A 152 11.72 -6.86 22.97
C SER A 152 11.22 -5.42 22.83
N ARG A 153 10.98 -4.95 21.61
CA ARG A 153 10.70 -3.54 21.29
C ARG A 153 11.86 -2.59 21.61
N TYR A 154 13.04 -3.14 21.82
CA TYR A 154 14.24 -2.39 22.14
C TYR A 154 14.91 -1.87 20.85
N VAL A 155 15.30 -0.59 20.86
CA VAL A 155 16.09 0.01 19.78
C VAL A 155 17.53 -0.44 19.95
N VAL A 156 17.95 -1.43 19.17
CA VAL A 156 19.28 -2.06 19.25
C VAL A 156 20.38 -1.22 18.62
N GLY A 157 20.01 -0.38 17.66
CA GLY A 157 20.94 0.54 16.99
C GLY A 157 20.20 1.71 16.35
N TRP A 158 20.88 2.86 16.28
CA TRP A 158 20.36 4.04 15.62
C TRP A 158 21.51 4.97 15.18
N LEU A 159 21.23 5.77 14.15
CA LEU A 159 22.15 6.75 13.58
C LEU A 159 21.36 7.96 13.11
N ILE A 160 21.92 9.16 13.27
CA ILE A 160 21.38 10.38 12.67
C ILE A 160 22.38 10.92 11.65
N ALA A 161 21.87 11.27 10.47
CA ALA A 161 22.66 11.82 9.38
C ALA A 161 21.93 12.99 8.70
N ASP A 162 22.63 13.73 7.89
CA ASP A 162 22.13 14.82 7.04
C ASP A 162 21.55 14.33 5.70
N ARG A 163 21.75 13.06 5.37
CA ARG A 163 21.30 12.42 4.13
C ARG A 163 20.98 10.94 4.32
N GLU A 164 20.20 10.40 3.41
CA GLU A 164 20.03 8.96 3.28
C GLU A 164 21.15 8.36 2.42
N SER A 165 21.77 7.30 2.91
CA SER A 165 22.90 6.63 2.23
C SER A 165 23.00 5.16 2.60
N GLY A 166 23.25 4.29 1.60
CA GLY A 166 23.54 2.88 1.82
C GLY A 166 24.80 2.66 2.67
N ALA A 167 25.84 3.49 2.52
CA ALA A 167 27.06 3.39 3.32
C ALA A 167 26.83 3.68 4.82
N LEU A 168 25.93 4.61 5.13
CA LEU A 168 25.55 4.89 6.52
C LEU A 168 24.71 3.75 7.11
N ALA A 169 23.87 3.13 6.31
CA ALA A 169 23.11 1.94 6.70
C ALA A 169 24.06 0.75 6.97
N GLU A 170 25.04 0.54 6.10
CA GLU A 170 26.08 -0.48 6.24
C GLU A 170 26.85 -0.30 7.55
N LEU A 171 27.30 0.93 7.85
CA LEU A 171 27.99 1.26 9.10
C LEU A 171 27.12 0.94 10.33
N LEU A 172 25.85 1.36 10.32
CA LEU A 172 24.92 1.13 11.42
C LEU A 172 24.68 -0.36 11.66
N ILE A 173 24.44 -1.12 10.60
CA ILE A 173 24.15 -2.57 10.69
C ILE A 173 25.39 -3.30 11.22
N THR A 174 26.58 -3.03 10.66
CA THR A 174 27.84 -3.63 11.10
C THR A 174 28.09 -3.39 12.58
N ASP A 175 28.02 -2.14 13.01
CA ASP A 175 28.27 -1.70 14.38
C ASP A 175 27.27 -2.34 15.36
N THR A 176 26.00 -2.38 14.95
CA THR A 176 24.93 -2.95 15.80
C THR A 176 25.07 -4.47 15.91
N CYS A 177 25.33 -5.18 14.81
CA CYS A 177 25.57 -6.63 14.84
C CYS A 177 26.76 -6.99 15.72
N ALA A 178 27.86 -6.25 15.62
CA ALA A 178 29.02 -6.44 16.46
C ALA A 178 28.72 -6.18 17.95
N LYS A 179 28.07 -5.07 18.28
CA LYS A 179 27.67 -4.73 19.66
C LYS A 179 26.73 -5.74 20.28
N GLN A 180 25.79 -6.25 19.49
CA GLN A 180 24.80 -7.23 19.93
C GLN A 180 25.31 -8.67 19.88
N GLN A 181 26.53 -8.90 19.36
CA GLN A 181 27.18 -10.22 19.22
C GLN A 181 26.27 -11.19 18.44
N ILE A 182 25.78 -10.75 17.27
CA ILE A 182 24.94 -11.56 16.41
C ILE A 182 25.77 -12.65 15.74
N ALA A 183 25.34 -13.91 15.90
CA ALA A 183 25.94 -15.03 15.18
C ALA A 183 25.43 -15.11 13.74
N ARG A 184 26.17 -15.80 12.87
CA ARG A 184 25.72 -16.06 11.50
C ARG A 184 24.41 -16.84 11.52
N ASP A 185 23.53 -16.53 10.59
CA ASP A 185 22.22 -17.19 10.38
C ASP A 185 21.26 -17.09 11.58
N GLN A 186 21.54 -16.21 12.54
CA GLN A 186 20.70 -15.99 13.73
C GLN A 186 19.62 -14.94 13.49
N LEU A 187 19.94 -13.90 12.72
CA LEU A 187 19.14 -12.68 12.62
C LEU A 187 18.47 -12.54 11.24
N THR A 188 17.24 -12.13 11.22
CA THR A 188 16.56 -11.60 10.04
C THR A 188 16.40 -10.09 10.19
N ILE A 189 16.82 -9.31 9.19
CA ILE A 189 16.55 -7.86 9.12
C ILE A 189 15.41 -7.62 8.11
N HIS A 190 14.32 -7.06 8.60
CA HIS A 190 13.19 -6.65 7.79
C HIS A 190 13.24 -5.14 7.54
N ALA A 191 13.08 -4.74 6.28
CA ALA A 191 13.09 -3.35 5.84
C ALA A 191 12.06 -3.10 4.74
N ASP A 192 11.69 -1.84 4.56
CA ASP A 192 10.92 -1.42 3.38
C ASP A 192 11.81 -1.43 2.13
N ASN A 193 11.18 -1.26 0.95
CA ASN A 193 11.90 -1.18 -0.33
C ASN A 193 12.47 0.23 -0.61
N GLY A 194 12.93 0.94 0.42
CA GLY A 194 13.58 2.25 0.27
C GLY A 194 14.96 2.15 -0.41
N GLY A 195 15.39 3.23 -1.09
CA GLY A 195 16.67 3.25 -1.82
C GLY A 195 17.88 2.78 -1.01
N PRO A 196 18.12 3.29 0.22
CA PRO A 196 19.22 2.81 1.06
C PRO A 196 19.09 1.33 1.46
N MET A 197 17.85 0.82 1.57
CA MET A 197 17.54 -0.51 2.06
C MET A 197 17.81 -1.61 1.04
N ILE A 198 17.63 -1.30 -0.25
CA ILE A 198 17.90 -2.20 -1.38
C ILE A 198 19.28 -1.93 -2.03
N ALA A 199 20.08 -1.04 -1.46
CA ALA A 199 21.39 -0.68 -2.00
C ALA A 199 22.33 -1.90 -2.01
N LYS A 200 23.06 -2.09 -3.12
CA LYS A 200 24.02 -3.21 -3.27
C LYS A 200 24.98 -3.38 -2.10
N PRO A 201 25.60 -2.31 -1.55
CA PRO A 201 26.49 -2.45 -0.39
C PRO A 201 25.81 -3.09 0.81
N VAL A 202 24.56 -2.68 1.11
CA VAL A 202 23.80 -3.24 2.24
C VAL A 202 23.44 -4.71 1.98
N ALA A 203 23.01 -5.05 0.77
CA ALA A 203 22.70 -6.44 0.41
C ALA A 203 23.93 -7.35 0.52
N LEU A 204 25.09 -6.90 0.09
CA LEU A 204 26.36 -7.63 0.24
C LEU A 204 26.74 -7.79 1.70
N LEU A 205 26.69 -6.71 2.49
CA LEU A 205 27.00 -6.76 3.92
C LEU A 205 26.11 -7.74 4.67
N VAL A 206 24.80 -7.68 4.46
CA VAL A 206 23.83 -8.56 5.13
C VAL A 206 24.14 -10.04 4.82
N ASN A 207 24.50 -10.34 3.57
CA ASN A 207 24.94 -11.67 3.18
C ASN A 207 26.27 -12.07 3.84
N ASP A 208 27.26 -11.16 3.88
CA ASP A 208 28.58 -11.42 4.48
C ASP A 208 28.48 -11.67 6.00
N LEU A 209 27.59 -10.96 6.68
CA LEU A 209 27.28 -11.17 8.10
C LEU A 209 26.46 -12.44 8.35
N GLY A 210 25.93 -13.09 7.30
CA GLY A 210 25.03 -14.22 7.45
C GLY A 210 23.67 -13.80 8.06
N VAL A 211 23.23 -12.59 7.78
CA VAL A 211 21.93 -12.08 8.20
C VAL A 211 20.92 -12.29 7.06
N LEU A 212 19.73 -12.74 7.38
CA LEU A 212 18.68 -12.99 6.38
C LEU A 212 17.94 -11.68 6.05
N PRO A 213 17.94 -11.22 4.79
CA PRO A 213 17.15 -10.06 4.40
C PRO A 213 15.68 -10.43 4.23
N SER A 214 14.80 -9.55 4.67
CA SER A 214 13.35 -9.59 4.43
C SER A 214 12.87 -8.21 4.03
N HIS A 215 11.98 -8.12 3.06
CA HIS A 215 11.47 -6.84 2.58
C HIS A 215 9.95 -6.81 2.56
N SER A 216 9.39 -5.62 2.77
CA SER A 216 7.97 -5.33 2.56
C SER A 216 7.56 -5.60 1.12
N ARG A 217 6.30 -5.94 0.89
CA ARG A 217 5.77 -6.04 -0.47
C ARG A 217 5.82 -4.67 -1.16
N PRO A 218 6.05 -4.61 -2.47
CA PRO A 218 6.04 -3.35 -3.20
C PRO A 218 4.72 -2.59 -3.00
N HIS A 219 4.82 -1.30 -2.67
CA HIS A 219 3.67 -0.41 -2.45
C HIS A 219 2.71 -0.80 -1.31
N VAL A 220 3.16 -1.61 -0.35
CA VAL A 220 2.37 -1.99 0.84
C VAL A 220 3.07 -1.45 2.10
N PRO A 221 2.72 -0.24 2.57
CA PRO A 221 3.39 0.37 3.73
C PRO A 221 3.17 -0.42 5.04
N ASN A 222 2.04 -1.10 5.19
CA ASN A 222 1.69 -1.81 6.43
C ASN A 222 2.48 -3.11 6.68
N ASP A 223 3.47 -3.43 5.87
CA ASP A 223 4.30 -4.63 6.06
C ASP A 223 5.45 -4.40 7.06
N ASN A 224 5.75 -3.14 7.46
CA ASN A 224 6.71 -2.80 8.51
C ASN A 224 6.05 -2.08 9.71
N PRO A 225 5.05 -2.69 10.37
CA PRO A 225 4.24 -2.02 11.39
C PRO A 225 5.02 -1.68 12.66
N PHE A 226 6.13 -2.36 12.91
CA PHE A 226 6.94 -2.20 14.13
C PHE A 226 7.71 -0.88 14.11
N SER A 227 8.39 -0.57 13.03
CA SER A 227 9.09 0.70 12.84
C SER A 227 8.12 1.86 12.76
N GLU A 228 6.99 1.72 12.04
CA GLU A 228 5.95 2.74 11.97
C GLU A 228 5.38 3.08 13.35
N ALA A 229 5.04 2.05 14.15
CA ALA A 229 4.55 2.25 15.51
C ALA A 229 5.58 2.93 16.41
N GLN A 230 6.86 2.56 16.29
CA GLN A 230 7.96 3.17 17.03
C GLN A 230 8.11 4.65 16.68
N PHE A 231 8.13 5.00 15.40
CA PHE A 231 8.24 6.40 14.98
C PHE A 231 7.00 7.21 15.36
N LYS A 232 5.81 6.63 15.28
CA LYS A 232 4.59 7.26 15.75
C LYS A 232 4.68 7.56 17.24
N THR A 233 5.01 6.56 18.06
CA THR A 233 5.18 6.74 19.51
C THR A 233 6.21 7.82 19.83
N MET A 234 7.35 7.83 19.15
CA MET A 234 8.40 8.83 19.34
C MET A 234 7.92 10.25 18.99
N LYS A 235 7.28 10.42 17.83
CA LYS A 235 6.85 11.75 17.31
C LYS A 235 5.66 12.33 18.07
N TYR A 236 4.85 11.51 18.73
CA TYR A 236 3.70 11.96 19.52
C TYR A 236 4.01 12.15 21.01
N GLN A 237 5.28 12.06 21.42
CA GLN A 237 5.69 12.41 22.78
C GLN A 237 5.47 13.91 23.02
N PRO A 238 4.95 14.32 24.20
CA PRO A 238 4.75 15.73 24.51
C PRO A 238 6.01 16.58 24.44
N ASP A 239 7.16 16.00 24.74
CA ASP A 239 8.48 16.64 24.72
C ASP A 239 9.20 16.53 23.37
N TYR A 240 8.53 16.00 22.33
CA TYR A 240 9.13 15.86 21.02
C TYR A 240 9.30 17.26 20.36
N PRO A 241 10.52 17.68 20.00
CA PRO A 241 10.74 19.00 19.46
C PRO A 241 10.17 19.11 18.03
N GLU A 242 9.50 20.21 17.74
CA GLU A 242 9.03 20.51 16.38
C GLU A 242 10.19 20.58 15.38
N ARG A 243 11.36 21.07 15.83
CA ARG A 243 12.59 21.20 15.03
C ARG A 243 13.83 20.85 15.83
N PHE A 244 14.80 20.26 15.16
CA PHE A 244 16.07 19.83 15.73
C PHE A 244 17.18 20.82 15.34
N GLY A 245 17.87 21.39 16.34
CA GLY A 245 19.04 22.24 16.11
C GLY A 245 20.31 21.42 15.81
N SER A 246 21.29 22.00 15.11
CA SER A 246 22.53 21.33 14.71
C SER A 246 23.42 20.84 15.87
N ARG A 247 23.22 21.34 17.09
CA ARG A 247 23.99 20.97 18.29
C ARG A 247 23.17 20.36 19.42
N SER A 248 21.87 20.40 19.35
CA SER A 248 20.99 19.93 20.43
C SER A 248 20.27 18.61 20.11
N MET A 249 20.87 17.78 19.29
CA MET A 249 20.52 16.35 19.26
C MET A 249 21.01 15.61 20.50
N ARG A 250 21.11 16.32 21.62
CA ARG A 250 21.27 15.71 22.92
C ARG A 250 19.92 15.17 23.34
N ALA A 251 19.89 13.84 23.34
CA ALA A 251 18.86 13.07 24.01
C ALA A 251 17.44 13.34 23.48
N LEU A 252 17.04 12.64 22.42
CA LEU A 252 15.72 12.07 22.40
C LEU A 252 15.64 11.13 23.61
N GLY A 253 15.64 11.74 24.81
CA GLY A 253 15.51 11.05 26.07
C GLY A 253 14.12 10.47 26.12
N HIS A 254 13.99 9.23 25.74
CA HIS A 254 12.83 8.45 26.09
C HIS A 254 12.88 8.25 27.60
N LYS A 255 12.07 8.99 28.34
CA LYS A 255 11.76 8.63 29.73
C LYS A 255 11.04 7.29 29.68
N PRO A 256 11.57 6.23 30.28
CA PRO A 256 10.93 4.95 30.24
C PRO A 256 9.62 5.01 31.03
N SER A 257 8.53 4.72 30.38
CA SER A 257 7.29 4.30 31.08
C SER A 257 7.37 2.83 31.54
N SER A 258 8.55 2.21 31.38
CA SER A 258 8.86 0.86 31.88
C SER A 258 10.36 0.72 32.08
N PRO A 259 10.85 -0.01 33.11
CA PRO A 259 12.27 -0.15 33.38
C PRO A 259 12.93 -1.01 32.29
N GLY A 260 13.74 -0.42 31.44
CA GLY A 260 14.56 -1.16 30.48
C GLY A 260 14.99 -0.46 29.18
N THR A 261 14.40 0.65 28.79
CA THR A 261 14.73 1.25 27.49
C THR A 261 15.33 2.63 27.68
N THR A 262 16.65 2.71 27.75
CA THR A 262 17.39 3.98 27.74
C THR A 262 18.03 4.14 26.36
N MET A 263 17.52 5.09 25.57
CA MET A 263 18.15 5.51 24.32
C MET A 263 19.06 6.70 24.62
N SER A 264 20.37 6.46 24.77
CA SER A 264 21.37 7.53 24.87
C SER A 264 21.97 7.77 23.47
N ILE A 265 21.84 8.99 22.97
CA ILE A 265 22.31 9.39 21.64
C ILE A 265 23.75 9.85 21.74
N THR A 266 24.69 9.11 21.17
CA THR A 266 26.07 9.56 20.97
C THR A 266 26.22 10.00 19.51
N THR A 267 26.58 11.25 19.29
CA THR A 267 26.83 11.82 17.96
C THR A 267 28.03 11.13 17.33
N ALA A 268 27.85 10.43 16.21
CA ALA A 268 28.99 10.08 15.38
C ALA A 268 29.57 11.37 14.80
N ALA A 269 30.82 11.65 15.14
CA ALA A 269 31.57 12.79 14.64
C ALA A 269 31.63 12.72 13.10
N SER A 270 31.45 13.88 12.48
CA SER A 270 31.64 14.12 11.07
C SER A 270 32.95 13.49 10.59
N VAL A 271 32.86 12.48 9.75
CA VAL A 271 33.98 12.08 8.90
C VAL A 271 33.99 13.05 7.73
N SER A 272 35.04 13.84 7.69
CA SER A 272 35.39 14.81 6.65
C SER A 272 35.57 14.13 5.30
#